data_7b353a021c038ff5bd795fbfd949665b
#
_entry.id   7b353a021c038ff5bd795fbfd949665b
#
_cell.length_a   1.000
_cell.length_b   1.000
_cell.length_c   1.000
_cell.angle_alpha   90.00
_cell.angle_beta   90.00
_cell.angle_gamma   90.00
#
_symmetry.space_group_name_H-M   'P 1'
#
loop_
_entity.id
_entity.type
_entity.pdbx_description
1 polymer ?
#
loop_
_entity_poly.entity_id
_entity_poly.type
_entity_poly.pdbx_seq_one_letter_code
_entity_poly.pdbx_strand_id
1 'polypeptide(L)'
;AGIPLSREICQVGAPAPFDLVIASPGGHPKDINIYQSQKGFAHACLVTAPGGTVILAAACGEGSGSRGYEAWMQDKKSYAQILQAFAHEGFRTGPHKGFQIARDASQVNLLWYSDLDHEFAQQLLLNPIEHFQEAISQAVQQLNPGARVGILPRASASIPYILNNPRKQP
;
A
#
# COMPACT_ATOMS: atom_id res chain seq x y z
N ALA A 1 -25.73 11.27 -7.44
CA ALA A 1 -25.90 12.29 -6.35
C ALA A 1 -25.00 12.04 -5.15
N GLY A 2 -24.56 10.79 -4.82
CA GLY A 2 -23.75 10.48 -3.61
C GLY A 2 -22.25 10.74 -3.72
N ILE A 3 -21.68 10.77 -4.93
CA ILE A 3 -20.21 10.90 -5.11
C ILE A 3 -19.64 12.20 -4.52
N PRO A 4 -20.21 13.40 -4.74
CA PRO A 4 -19.68 14.63 -4.15
C PRO A 4 -19.67 14.60 -2.62
N LEU A 5 -20.75 14.14 -2.01
CA LEU A 5 -20.85 14.01 -0.55
C LEU A 5 -19.84 13.01 0.02
N SER A 6 -19.67 11.86 -0.64
CA SER A 6 -18.64 10.87 -0.24
C SER A 6 -17.24 11.45 -0.33
N ARG A 7 -16.93 12.24 -1.36
CA ARG A 7 -15.65 12.94 -1.49
C ARG A 7 -15.43 13.93 -0.36
N GLU A 8 -16.42 14.76 -0.06
CA GLU A 8 -16.35 15.74 1.04
C GLU A 8 -16.03 15.09 2.38
N ILE A 9 -16.60 13.91 2.65
CA ILE A 9 -16.39 13.17 3.90
C ILE A 9 -15.03 12.46 3.93
N CYS A 10 -14.58 11.88 2.79
CA CYS A 10 -13.44 10.98 2.77
C CYS A 10 -12.13 11.63 2.30
N GLN A 11 -12.19 12.76 1.60
CA GLN A 11 -11.00 13.42 1.08
C GLN A 11 -10.22 14.16 2.17
N VAL A 12 -8.89 13.95 2.19
CA VAL A 12 -7.97 14.61 3.13
C VAL A 12 -6.81 15.23 2.36
N GLY A 13 -6.74 16.55 2.37
CA GLY A 13 -5.68 17.29 1.68
C GLY A 13 -4.36 17.28 2.45
N ALA A 14 -3.27 16.95 1.78
CA ALA A 14 -1.91 17.10 2.28
C ALA A 14 -1.22 18.26 1.53
N PRO A 15 -0.46 19.13 2.21
CA PRO A 15 0.14 20.33 1.56
C PRO A 15 1.26 19.97 0.59
N ALA A 16 1.96 18.84 0.80
CA ALA A 16 3.00 18.29 -0.08
C ALA A 16 3.16 16.79 0.19
N PRO A 17 3.84 16.03 -0.71
CA PRO A 17 4.13 14.61 -0.48
C PRO A 17 4.96 14.38 0.78
N PHE A 18 4.87 13.17 1.33
CA PHE A 18 5.63 12.71 2.48
C PHE A 18 6.75 11.77 2.03
N ASP A 19 7.90 11.84 2.71
CA ASP A 19 9.05 10.95 2.45
C ASP A 19 8.86 9.59 3.13
N LEU A 20 8.14 9.58 4.25
CA LEU A 20 7.73 8.37 4.98
C LEU A 20 6.24 8.47 5.30
N VAL A 21 5.49 7.42 4.98
CA VAL A 21 4.09 7.28 5.40
C VAL A 21 3.93 6.01 6.23
N ILE A 22 3.43 6.16 7.44
CA ILE A 22 3.04 5.04 8.31
C ILE A 22 1.52 4.90 8.20
N ALA A 23 1.04 3.76 7.73
CA ALA A 23 -0.38 3.57 7.43
C ALA A 23 -0.94 2.29 8.06
N SER A 24 -2.22 2.35 8.41
CA SER A 24 -3.04 1.18 8.71
C SER A 24 -4.32 1.23 7.89
N PRO A 25 -4.84 0.10 7.39
CA PRO A 25 -6.16 0.04 6.75
C PRO A 25 -7.29 0.53 7.66
N GLY A 26 -7.10 0.42 9.00
CA GLY A 26 -8.05 0.85 10.03
C GLY A 26 -8.65 -0.29 10.85
N GLY A 27 -7.92 -1.40 10.99
CA GLY A 27 -8.32 -2.57 11.78
C GLY A 27 -9.40 -3.43 11.12
N HIS A 28 -9.82 -4.46 11.84
CA HIS A 28 -10.85 -5.40 11.37
C HIS A 28 -12.16 -4.68 10.99
N PRO A 29 -12.82 -5.05 9.88
CA PRO A 29 -12.47 -6.07 8.88
C PRO A 29 -11.63 -5.52 7.71
N LYS A 30 -11.10 -4.30 7.79
CA LYS A 30 -10.39 -3.64 6.69
C LYS A 30 -8.96 -4.17 6.48
N ASP A 31 -8.41 -4.86 7.47
CA ASP A 31 -7.10 -5.50 7.47
C ASP A 31 -7.16 -7.03 7.59
N ILE A 32 -8.33 -7.62 7.38
CA ILE A 32 -8.57 -9.06 7.56
C ILE A 32 -7.68 -9.94 6.66
N ASN A 33 -7.27 -9.44 5.49
CA ASN A 33 -6.38 -10.11 4.54
C ASN A 33 -5.69 -9.09 3.64
N ILE A 34 -4.71 -9.55 2.84
CA ILE A 34 -3.96 -8.72 1.89
C ILE A 34 -4.90 -8.03 0.89
N TYR A 35 -5.92 -8.74 0.39
CA TYR A 35 -6.87 -8.22 -0.59
C TYR A 35 -7.57 -6.95 -0.11
N GLN A 36 -7.92 -6.87 1.17
CA GLN A 36 -8.52 -5.69 1.76
C GLN A 36 -7.46 -4.64 2.13
N SER A 37 -6.36 -5.07 2.73
CA SER A 37 -5.28 -4.19 3.22
C SER A 37 -4.60 -3.40 2.11
N GLN A 38 -4.51 -3.96 0.90
CA GLN A 38 -3.96 -3.30 -0.28
C GLN A 38 -4.63 -1.94 -0.57
N LYS A 39 -5.90 -1.76 -0.21
CA LYS A 39 -6.60 -0.47 -0.39
C LYS A 39 -5.97 0.64 0.46
N GLY A 40 -5.61 0.31 1.71
CA GLY A 40 -4.89 1.22 2.60
C GLY A 40 -3.51 1.57 2.07
N PHE A 41 -2.78 0.59 1.53
CA PHE A 41 -1.49 0.81 0.87
C PHE A 41 -1.63 1.75 -0.34
N ALA A 42 -2.58 1.48 -1.23
CA ALA A 42 -2.82 2.32 -2.40
C ALA A 42 -3.13 3.78 -2.01
N HIS A 43 -3.92 4.00 -0.96
CA HIS A 43 -4.20 5.35 -0.47
C HIS A 43 -2.95 6.01 0.14
N ALA A 44 -2.12 5.28 0.88
CA ALA A 44 -0.85 5.80 1.38
C ALA A 44 0.06 6.27 0.24
N CYS A 45 0.14 5.52 -0.86
CA CYS A 45 0.94 5.88 -2.03
C CYS A 45 0.48 7.18 -2.72
N LEU A 46 -0.79 7.59 -2.58
CA LEU A 46 -1.28 8.84 -3.17
C LEU A 46 -0.56 10.08 -2.62
N VAL A 47 -0.05 10.01 -1.41
CA VAL A 47 0.61 11.11 -0.71
C VAL A 47 2.07 10.84 -0.36
N THR A 48 2.61 9.69 -0.76
CA THR A 48 4.04 9.38 -0.62
C THR A 48 4.81 9.95 -1.81
N ALA A 49 5.95 10.55 -1.56
CA ALA A 49 6.86 11.02 -2.60
C ALA A 49 7.40 9.82 -3.42
N PRO A 50 7.69 9.98 -4.72
CA PRO A 50 8.38 8.95 -5.48
C PRO A 50 9.70 8.55 -4.80
N GLY A 51 9.92 7.26 -4.60
CA GLY A 51 11.07 6.72 -3.86
C GLY A 51 10.96 6.83 -2.33
N GLY A 52 9.89 7.45 -1.81
CA GLY A 52 9.61 7.48 -0.37
C GLY A 52 9.21 6.11 0.17
N THR A 53 9.09 5.98 1.48
CA THR A 53 8.77 4.72 2.16
C THR A 53 7.33 4.70 2.67
N VAL A 54 6.65 3.57 2.48
CA VAL A 54 5.37 3.26 3.13
C VAL A 54 5.55 2.08 4.06
N ILE A 55 5.28 2.26 5.35
CA ILE A 55 5.17 1.20 6.34
C ILE A 55 3.68 0.92 6.55
N LEU A 56 3.19 -0.22 6.07
CA LEU A 56 1.79 -0.63 6.27
C LEU A 56 1.69 -1.61 7.42
N ALA A 57 0.88 -1.28 8.43
CA ALA A 57 0.53 -2.18 9.53
C ALA A 57 -0.89 -2.73 9.32
N ALA A 58 -0.98 -4.05 9.06
CA ALA A 58 -2.24 -4.72 8.74
C ALA A 58 -2.17 -6.19 9.18
N ALA A 59 -3.07 -6.65 10.01
CA ALA A 59 -3.03 -8.01 10.59
C ALA A 59 -3.01 -9.12 9.53
N CYS A 60 -3.90 -9.07 8.54
CA CYS A 60 -4.00 -10.07 7.45
C CYS A 60 -4.20 -11.52 7.94
N GLY A 61 -4.92 -11.71 9.07
CA GLY A 61 -5.10 -13.03 9.69
C GLY A 61 -5.78 -14.09 8.80
N GLU A 62 -6.46 -13.70 7.73
CA GLU A 62 -7.02 -14.60 6.71
C GLU A 62 -6.12 -14.73 5.46
N GLY A 63 -4.82 -14.47 5.59
CA GLY A 63 -3.86 -14.65 4.51
C GLY A 63 -4.04 -13.66 3.35
N SER A 64 -3.97 -14.13 2.13
CA SER A 64 -4.09 -13.27 0.93
C SER A 64 -5.52 -12.80 0.66
N GLY A 65 -6.53 -13.58 1.07
CA GLY A 65 -7.92 -13.38 0.71
C GLY A 65 -8.26 -13.77 -0.74
N SER A 66 -7.34 -14.39 -1.49
CA SER A 66 -7.57 -14.80 -2.88
C SER A 66 -6.62 -15.89 -3.38
N ARG A 67 -7.09 -17.13 -3.46
CA ARG A 67 -6.31 -18.25 -4.04
C ARG A 67 -5.86 -17.98 -5.48
N GLY A 68 -6.67 -17.28 -6.26
CA GLY A 68 -6.31 -16.90 -7.63
C GLY A 68 -5.16 -15.90 -7.70
N TYR A 69 -5.03 -15.03 -6.69
CA TYR A 69 -3.87 -14.16 -6.53
C TYR A 69 -2.62 -14.97 -6.16
N GLU A 70 -2.71 -15.85 -5.17
CA GLU A 70 -1.59 -16.70 -4.73
C GLU A 70 -1.04 -17.54 -5.87
N ALA A 71 -1.92 -18.29 -6.55
CA ALA A 71 -1.53 -19.14 -7.67
C ALA A 71 -0.85 -18.36 -8.80
N TRP A 72 -1.33 -17.16 -9.09
CA TRP A 72 -0.76 -16.32 -10.15
C TRP A 72 0.60 -15.72 -9.77
N MET A 73 0.89 -15.57 -8.48
CA MET A 73 2.14 -15.00 -7.98
C MET A 73 3.30 -16.01 -7.90
N GLN A 74 3.04 -17.32 -7.95
CA GLN A 74 4.03 -18.37 -7.67
C GLN A 74 5.31 -18.28 -8.51
N ASP A 75 5.21 -17.88 -9.77
CA ASP A 75 6.32 -17.76 -10.71
C ASP A 75 6.87 -16.32 -10.84
N LYS A 76 6.28 -15.35 -10.17
CA LYS A 76 6.67 -13.95 -10.24
C LYS A 76 7.78 -13.63 -9.23
N LYS A 77 8.87 -13.02 -9.70
CA LYS A 77 10.07 -12.72 -8.88
C LYS A 77 10.36 -11.21 -8.77
N SER A 78 9.57 -10.38 -9.45
CA SER A 78 9.73 -8.93 -9.38
C SER A 78 8.45 -8.20 -9.76
N TYR A 79 8.32 -6.95 -9.32
CA TYR A 79 7.20 -6.09 -9.73
C TYR A 79 7.16 -5.89 -11.25
N ALA A 80 8.31 -5.79 -11.90
CA ALA A 80 8.38 -5.67 -13.37
C ALA A 80 7.72 -6.86 -14.07
N GLN A 81 8.01 -8.10 -13.62
CA GLN A 81 7.36 -9.30 -14.16
C GLN A 81 5.86 -9.31 -13.95
N ILE A 82 5.38 -8.87 -12.77
CA ILE A 82 3.96 -8.74 -12.48
C ILE A 82 3.27 -7.77 -13.44
N LEU A 83 3.86 -6.58 -13.61
CA LEU A 83 3.31 -5.54 -14.49
C LEU A 83 3.26 -6.01 -15.95
N GLN A 84 4.34 -6.66 -16.42
CA GLN A 84 4.42 -7.20 -17.79
C GLN A 84 3.41 -8.33 -18.02
N ALA A 85 3.34 -9.29 -17.09
CA ALA A 85 2.40 -10.41 -17.18
C ALA A 85 0.95 -9.92 -17.21
N PHE A 86 0.59 -8.99 -16.31
CA PHE A 86 -0.78 -8.45 -16.27
C PHE A 86 -1.13 -7.64 -17.53
N ALA A 87 -0.18 -6.89 -18.08
CA ALA A 87 -0.38 -6.17 -19.35
C ALA A 87 -0.63 -7.12 -20.53
N HIS A 88 0.03 -8.29 -20.54
CA HIS A 88 -0.13 -9.31 -21.59
C HIS A 88 -1.43 -10.12 -21.42
N GLU A 89 -1.73 -10.54 -20.18
CA GLU A 89 -2.84 -11.44 -19.86
C GLU A 89 -4.20 -10.72 -19.75
N GLY A 90 -4.20 -9.42 -19.49
CA GLY A 90 -5.39 -8.63 -19.25
C GLY A 90 -5.98 -8.78 -17.85
N PHE A 91 -7.09 -8.12 -17.63
CA PHE A 91 -7.77 -8.10 -16.33
C PHE A 91 -8.37 -9.46 -15.96
N ARG A 92 -8.00 -9.96 -14.77
CA ARG A 92 -8.63 -11.11 -14.10
C ARG A 92 -8.76 -10.83 -12.60
N THR A 93 -9.86 -11.31 -11.99
CA THR A 93 -10.05 -11.25 -10.55
C THR A 93 -9.00 -12.16 -9.86
N GLY A 94 -8.37 -11.65 -8.81
CA GLY A 94 -7.20 -12.27 -8.16
C GLY A 94 -5.92 -11.62 -8.64
N PRO A 95 -5.41 -11.92 -9.86
CA PRO A 95 -4.21 -11.30 -10.44
C PRO A 95 -4.18 -9.77 -10.38
N HIS A 96 -5.32 -9.09 -10.52
CA HIS A 96 -5.38 -7.64 -10.42
C HIS A 96 -4.87 -7.09 -9.08
N LYS A 97 -4.90 -7.88 -7.99
CA LYS A 97 -4.34 -7.45 -6.70
C LYS A 97 -2.82 -7.43 -6.72
N GLY A 98 -2.19 -8.46 -7.30
CA GLY A 98 -0.76 -8.44 -7.55
C GLY A 98 -0.34 -7.25 -8.40
N PHE A 99 -1.07 -6.98 -9.48
CA PHE A 99 -0.84 -5.80 -10.32
C PHE A 99 -0.96 -4.48 -9.54
N GLN A 100 -2.01 -4.29 -8.74
CA GLN A 100 -2.21 -3.07 -7.96
C GLN A 100 -1.07 -2.85 -6.96
N ILE A 101 -0.67 -3.91 -6.23
CA ILE A 101 0.45 -3.83 -5.29
C ILE A 101 1.76 -3.52 -6.03
N ALA A 102 2.07 -4.25 -7.11
CA ALA A 102 3.30 -4.06 -7.88
C ALA A 102 3.40 -2.67 -8.50
N ARG A 103 2.29 -2.14 -9.05
CA ARG A 103 2.22 -0.78 -9.60
C ARG A 103 2.59 0.27 -8.56
N ASP A 104 2.00 0.16 -7.37
CA ASP A 104 2.19 1.15 -6.31
C ASP A 104 3.55 0.96 -5.63
N ALA A 105 3.98 -0.28 -5.37
CA ALA A 105 5.28 -0.60 -4.79
C ALA A 105 6.46 -0.35 -5.75
N SER A 106 6.23 -0.20 -7.06
CA SER A 106 7.26 0.27 -8.00
C SER A 106 7.60 1.75 -7.85
N GLN A 107 6.77 2.52 -7.17
CA GLN A 107 6.95 3.95 -6.97
C GLN A 107 7.48 4.31 -5.58
N VAL A 108 7.36 3.40 -4.61
CA VAL A 108 7.73 3.60 -3.21
C VAL A 108 8.41 2.37 -2.65
N ASN A 109 9.16 2.54 -1.56
CA ASN A 109 9.67 1.42 -0.77
C ASN A 109 8.56 0.92 0.16
N LEU A 110 8.03 -0.27 -0.10
CA LEU A 110 6.99 -0.91 0.73
C LEU A 110 7.63 -1.74 1.84
N LEU A 111 7.21 -1.49 3.08
CA LEU A 111 7.45 -2.34 4.25
C LEU A 111 6.09 -2.77 4.81
N TRP A 112 5.89 -4.10 4.99
CA TRP A 112 4.60 -4.66 5.39
C TRP A 112 4.71 -5.37 6.74
N TYR A 113 4.07 -4.84 7.77
CA TYR A 113 3.95 -5.45 9.08
C TYR A 113 2.61 -6.17 9.20
N SER A 114 2.63 -7.48 9.51
CA SER A 114 1.42 -8.31 9.61
C SER A 114 1.66 -9.59 10.42
N ASP A 115 0.59 -10.33 10.67
CA ASP A 115 0.63 -11.68 11.28
C ASP A 115 0.86 -12.78 10.22
N LEU A 116 1.15 -12.41 8.97
CA LEU A 116 1.45 -13.38 7.91
C LEU A 116 2.78 -14.09 8.17
N ASP A 117 2.83 -15.35 7.77
CA ASP A 117 4.11 -16.03 7.64
C ASP A 117 5.05 -15.25 6.70
N HIS A 118 6.32 -15.11 7.10
CA HIS A 118 7.30 -14.30 6.38
C HIS A 118 7.61 -14.83 4.99
N GLU A 119 7.75 -16.15 4.83
CA GLU A 119 8.02 -16.78 3.53
C GLU A 119 6.82 -16.56 2.60
N PHE A 120 5.61 -16.74 3.11
CA PHE A 120 4.39 -16.47 2.36
C PHE A 120 4.29 -15.01 1.91
N ALA A 121 4.57 -14.06 2.80
CA ALA A 121 4.58 -12.64 2.44
C ALA A 121 5.66 -12.30 1.41
N GLN A 122 6.86 -12.89 1.54
CA GLN A 122 7.95 -12.73 0.56
C GLN A 122 7.61 -13.32 -0.81
N GLN A 123 6.94 -14.48 -0.86
CA GLN A 123 6.45 -15.07 -2.12
C GLN A 123 5.48 -14.13 -2.86
N LEU A 124 4.76 -13.30 -2.10
CA LEU A 124 3.84 -12.30 -2.65
C LEU A 124 4.51 -10.92 -2.86
N LEU A 125 5.82 -10.82 -2.66
CA LEU A 125 6.65 -9.61 -2.83
C LEU A 125 6.21 -8.44 -1.95
N LEU A 126 5.78 -8.71 -0.70
CA LEU A 126 5.28 -7.69 0.22
C LEU A 126 6.37 -7.03 1.07
N ASN A 127 7.62 -7.53 1.06
CA ASN A 127 8.71 -7.05 1.91
C ASN A 127 8.31 -7.01 3.40
N PRO A 128 8.10 -8.18 4.05
CA PRO A 128 7.62 -8.27 5.43
C PRO A 128 8.69 -7.79 6.43
N ILE A 129 8.21 -7.19 7.53
CA ILE A 129 9.03 -6.76 8.69
C ILE A 129 8.52 -7.42 9.97
N GLU A 130 9.42 -7.81 10.86
CA GLU A 130 9.10 -8.45 12.15
C GLU A 130 8.80 -7.43 13.26
N HIS A 131 9.60 -6.36 13.30
CA HIS A 131 9.60 -5.41 14.41
C HIS A 131 9.16 -4.03 13.93
N PHE A 132 7.89 -3.71 14.15
CA PHE A 132 7.27 -2.47 13.69
C PHE A 132 8.00 -1.21 14.17
N GLN A 133 8.33 -1.15 15.47
CA GLN A 133 9.01 0.00 16.05
C GLN A 133 10.44 0.19 15.52
N GLU A 134 11.15 -0.92 15.31
CA GLU A 134 12.50 -0.88 14.75
C GLU A 134 12.49 -0.40 13.31
N ALA A 135 11.55 -0.89 12.51
CA ALA A 135 11.39 -0.46 11.12
C ALA A 135 11.07 1.04 11.01
N ILE A 136 10.21 1.57 11.88
CA ILE A 136 9.96 3.02 11.96
C ILE A 136 11.24 3.77 12.33
N SER A 137 11.95 3.30 13.37
CA SER A 137 13.18 3.96 13.83
C SER A 137 14.26 4.00 12.75
N GLN A 138 14.44 2.88 12.03
CA GLN A 138 15.39 2.79 10.91
C GLN A 138 14.97 3.70 9.74
N ALA A 139 13.67 3.68 9.37
CA ALA A 139 13.18 4.54 8.31
C ALA A 139 13.35 6.03 8.65
N VAL A 140 13.08 6.44 9.90
CA VAL A 140 13.26 7.82 10.34
C VAL A 140 14.73 8.23 10.34
N GLN A 141 15.65 7.35 10.76
CA GLN A 141 17.10 7.62 10.75
C GLN A 141 17.65 7.83 9.32
N GLN A 142 17.02 7.25 8.31
CA GLN A 142 17.42 7.40 6.91
C GLN A 142 16.87 8.66 6.24
N LEU A 143 15.98 9.39 6.92
CA LEU A 143 15.40 10.62 6.37
C LEU A 143 16.40 11.77 6.38
N ASN A 144 16.37 12.57 5.32
CA ASN A 144 17.12 13.82 5.26
C ASN A 144 16.54 14.87 6.22
N PRO A 145 17.33 15.85 6.67
CA PRO A 145 16.82 17.00 7.40
C PRO A 145 15.70 17.72 6.63
N GLY A 146 14.59 17.97 7.31
CA GLY A 146 13.39 18.59 6.68
C GLY A 146 12.44 17.62 6.00
N ALA A 147 12.73 16.32 5.98
CA ALA A 147 11.83 15.30 5.48
C ALA A 147 10.49 15.28 6.23
N ARG A 148 9.45 14.89 5.53
CA ARG A 148 8.08 14.89 6.04
C ARG A 148 7.60 13.48 6.31
N VAL A 149 7.00 13.29 7.49
CA VAL A 149 6.38 12.03 7.90
C VAL A 149 4.86 12.20 7.97
N GLY A 150 4.14 11.29 7.32
CA GLY A 150 2.68 11.21 7.37
C GLY A 150 2.21 9.99 8.14
N ILE A 151 1.08 10.11 8.87
CA ILE A 151 0.43 9.00 9.56
C ILE A 151 -1.00 8.88 9.08
N LEU A 152 -1.37 7.70 8.58
CA LEU A 152 -2.71 7.38 8.07
C LEU A 152 -3.32 6.20 8.87
N PRO A 153 -3.91 6.44 10.04
CA PRO A 153 -4.38 5.36 10.92
C PRO A 153 -5.64 4.65 10.40
N ARG A 154 -6.33 5.22 9.42
CA ARG A 154 -7.53 4.67 8.77
C ARG A 154 -7.46 4.86 7.25
N ALA A 155 -6.36 4.43 6.64
CA ALA A 155 -6.09 4.69 5.23
C ALA A 155 -7.17 4.17 4.28
N SER A 156 -7.84 3.06 4.59
CA SER A 156 -8.95 2.55 3.75
C SER A 156 -10.24 3.39 3.82
N ALA A 157 -10.36 4.27 4.80
CA ALA A 157 -11.53 5.13 4.98
C ALA A 157 -11.31 6.58 4.53
N SER A 158 -10.08 6.93 4.14
CA SER A 158 -9.72 8.26 3.67
C SER A 158 -9.16 8.19 2.24
N ILE A 159 -9.36 9.26 1.48
CA ILE A 159 -8.76 9.44 0.14
C ILE A 159 -7.83 10.66 0.25
N PRO A 160 -6.56 10.44 0.63
CA PRO A 160 -5.63 11.52 0.75
C PRO A 160 -5.20 12.03 -0.64
N TYR A 161 -4.95 13.33 -0.76
CA TYR A 161 -4.50 13.95 -2.00
C TYR A 161 -3.56 15.13 -1.71
N ILE A 162 -2.74 15.50 -2.70
CA ILE A 162 -1.85 16.65 -2.58
C ILE A 162 -2.58 17.90 -3.11
N LEU A 163 -2.69 18.93 -2.25
CA LEU A 163 -3.49 20.15 -2.51
C LEU A 163 -3.12 20.86 -3.82
N ASN A 164 -1.84 20.92 -4.18
CA ASN A 164 -1.35 21.65 -5.34
C ASN A 164 -0.94 20.74 -6.52
N ASN A 165 -1.46 19.52 -6.60
CA ASN A 165 -1.15 18.59 -7.69
C ASN A 165 -2.29 18.53 -8.72
N PRO A 166 -2.22 19.26 -9.86
CA PRO A 166 -3.29 19.30 -10.85
C PRO A 166 -3.51 17.95 -11.58
N ARG A 167 -2.57 16.99 -11.45
CA ARG A 167 -2.64 15.69 -12.14
C ARG A 167 -3.38 14.60 -11.37
N LYS A 168 -3.79 14.85 -10.13
CA LYS A 168 -4.43 13.85 -9.24
C LYS A 168 -5.64 14.40 -8.48
N GLN A 169 -6.30 15.41 -9.02
CA GLN A 169 -7.65 15.73 -8.54
C GLN A 169 -8.59 14.69 -9.15
N PRO A 170 -9.30 13.89 -8.33
CA PRO A 170 -10.23 12.87 -8.79
C PRO A 170 -11.47 13.44 -9.48
#